data_2f341f04c1188c78428f39ad2ee5cb10
#
_entry.id   2f341f04c1188c78428f39ad2ee5cb10
#
_cell.length_a   1.000
_cell.length_b   1.000
_cell.length_c   1.000
_cell.angle_alpha   90.00
_cell.angle_beta   90.00
_cell.angle_gamma   90.00
#
_symmetry.space_group_name_H-M   'P 1'
#
loop_
_entity.id
_entity.type
_entity.pdbx_description
1 polymer ?
#
loop_
_entity_poly.entity_id
_entity_poly.type
_entity_poly.pdbx_seq_one_letter_code
_entity_poly.pdbx_strand_id
1 'polypeptide(L)'
;SAVSQKFVAKHTHLKTVKVYFGNDYSGQASGKVILNIIDLQTGKSIQRLTKNISDIVNNDYTEFKTNLQLTKKKEYSIQLTTSGAESGKEPLIFQWTTKETGFRGKLKINQEEQGKYLVSKLYYPVTIYQQWAGICMMMALVLLLLWFALPAPEMVKKALGQILFFAAPLFTFWFVERFTDNPIFR
;
A
#
# COMPACT_ATOMS: atom_id res chain seq x y z
N SER A 1 5.27 19.04 16.07
CA SER A 1 4.13 19.20 15.12
C SER A 1 3.38 17.88 14.97
N ALA A 2 2.07 17.94 14.77
CA ALA A 2 1.24 16.76 14.50
C ALA A 2 0.72 16.83 13.06
N VAL A 3 0.92 15.77 12.32
CA VAL A 3 0.48 15.64 10.93
C VAL A 3 -0.52 14.52 10.84
N SER A 4 -1.66 14.73 10.19
CA SER A 4 -2.68 13.71 10.04
C SER A 4 -3.25 13.63 8.62
N GLN A 5 -3.51 12.39 8.17
CA GLN A 5 -4.10 12.11 6.87
C GLN A 5 -5.15 11.02 6.99
N LYS A 6 -6.36 11.29 6.49
CA LYS A 6 -7.45 10.31 6.46
C LYS A 6 -7.27 9.32 5.30
N PHE A 7 -7.65 8.06 5.53
CA PHE A 7 -7.72 7.03 4.50
C PHE A 7 -8.93 6.12 4.70
N VAL A 8 -9.33 5.45 3.63
CA VAL A 8 -10.38 4.42 3.66
C VAL A 8 -9.71 3.06 3.51
N ALA A 9 -10.03 2.14 4.42
CA ALA A 9 -9.50 0.78 4.35
C ALA A 9 -10.02 0.06 3.10
N LYS A 10 -9.14 -0.29 2.17
CA LYS A 10 -9.45 -1.07 0.96
C LYS A 10 -9.66 -2.55 1.28
N HIS A 11 -8.91 -3.07 2.24
CA HIS A 11 -8.92 -4.47 2.68
C HIS A 11 -9.01 -4.55 4.19
N THR A 12 -9.29 -5.75 4.70
CA THR A 12 -9.44 -6.01 6.13
C THR A 12 -8.13 -6.11 6.89
N HIS A 13 -7.01 -6.22 6.22
CA HIS A 13 -5.70 -6.36 6.85
C HIS A 13 -4.70 -5.36 6.28
N LEU A 14 -4.19 -4.46 7.11
CA LEU A 14 -3.13 -3.51 6.75
C LEU A 14 -1.80 -4.07 7.24
N LYS A 15 -0.92 -4.44 6.32
CA LYS A 15 0.38 -5.04 6.63
C LYS A 15 1.43 -3.99 6.99
N THR A 16 1.48 -2.91 6.23
CA THR A 16 2.55 -1.92 6.35
C THR A 16 2.06 -0.54 5.91
N VAL A 17 2.52 0.48 6.61
CA VAL A 17 2.44 1.88 6.19
C VAL A 17 3.87 2.35 5.89
N LYS A 18 4.09 2.90 4.71
CA LYS A 18 5.36 3.56 4.35
C LYS A 18 5.13 5.05 4.24
N VAL A 19 5.98 5.84 4.87
CA VAL A 19 5.95 7.31 4.83
C VAL A 19 7.29 7.80 4.30
N TYR A 20 7.25 8.75 3.38
CA TYR A 20 8.44 9.36 2.80
C TYR A 20 8.92 10.52 3.68
N PHE A 21 10.16 10.47 4.11
CA PHE A 21 10.77 11.49 4.95
C PHE A 21 11.99 12.11 4.28
N GLY A 22 12.21 13.41 4.51
CA GLY A 22 13.51 14.05 4.42
C GLY A 22 14.13 14.11 5.80
N ASN A 23 15.33 13.61 5.97
CA ASN A 23 16.05 13.62 7.23
C ASN A 23 17.53 13.91 7.00
N ASP A 24 17.88 15.19 6.92
CA ASP A 24 19.27 15.62 6.72
C ASP A 24 20.17 15.29 7.91
N TYR A 25 19.58 14.89 9.05
CA TYR A 25 20.27 14.49 10.28
C TYR A 25 20.21 12.99 10.53
N SER A 26 20.06 12.18 9.47
CA SER A 26 20.02 10.72 9.57
C SER A 26 21.26 10.19 10.31
N GLY A 27 21.01 9.36 11.33
CA GLY A 27 22.08 8.84 12.20
C GLY A 27 22.59 9.79 13.30
N GLN A 28 22.23 11.08 13.26
CA GLN A 28 22.75 12.09 14.21
C GLN A 28 21.67 12.69 15.14
N ALA A 29 20.39 12.61 14.75
CA ALA A 29 19.31 13.19 15.51
C ALA A 29 18.78 12.24 16.59
N SER A 30 18.50 12.77 17.77
CA SER A 30 17.81 12.08 18.85
C SER A 30 16.28 12.16 18.69
N GLY A 31 15.56 11.34 19.45
CA GLY A 31 14.11 11.35 19.47
C GLY A 31 13.46 10.26 18.62
N LYS A 32 12.14 10.31 18.54
CA LYS A 32 11.31 9.28 17.89
C LYS A 32 10.24 9.90 17.02
N VAL A 33 9.97 9.27 15.87
CA VAL A 33 8.74 9.47 15.10
C VAL A 33 7.72 8.45 15.58
N ILE A 34 6.52 8.91 15.84
CA ILE A 34 5.39 8.12 16.33
C ILE A 34 4.32 8.15 15.25
N LEU A 35 3.93 6.97 14.76
CA LEU A 35 2.81 6.76 13.87
C LEU A 35 1.64 6.17 14.66
N ASN A 36 0.52 6.89 14.71
CA ASN A 36 -0.74 6.41 15.28
C ASN A 36 -1.74 6.13 14.16
N ILE A 37 -2.45 5.02 14.25
CA ILE A 37 -3.62 4.74 13.42
C ILE A 37 -4.85 4.92 14.30
N ILE A 38 -5.73 5.82 13.89
CA ILE A 38 -6.91 6.24 14.66
C ILE A 38 -8.16 5.80 13.90
N ASP A 39 -9.07 5.15 14.59
CA ASP A 39 -10.42 4.89 14.11
C ASP A 39 -11.24 6.16 14.22
N LEU A 40 -11.65 6.75 13.09
CA LEU A 40 -12.35 8.03 13.07
C LEU A 40 -13.78 7.95 13.64
N GLN A 41 -14.39 6.77 13.66
CA GLN A 41 -15.71 6.59 14.22
C GLN A 41 -15.72 6.62 15.75
N THR A 42 -14.67 6.03 16.36
CA THR A 42 -14.56 5.94 17.81
C THR A 42 -13.63 6.97 18.42
N GLY A 43 -12.79 7.63 17.57
CA GLY A 43 -11.73 8.54 18.00
C GLY A 43 -10.56 7.83 18.70
N LYS A 44 -10.56 6.50 18.80
CA LYS A 44 -9.54 5.74 19.54
C LYS A 44 -8.33 5.44 18.66
N SER A 45 -7.14 5.54 19.25
CA SER A 45 -5.92 4.98 18.66
C SER A 45 -6.00 3.45 18.73
N ILE A 46 -5.96 2.80 17.57
CA ILE A 46 -6.00 1.33 17.44
C ILE A 46 -4.62 0.72 17.31
N GLN A 47 -3.64 1.53 16.91
CA GLN A 47 -2.23 1.11 16.88
C GLN A 47 -1.31 2.32 16.98
N ARG A 48 -0.20 2.14 17.73
CA ARG A 48 0.87 3.11 17.86
C ARG A 48 2.21 2.43 17.59
N LEU A 49 2.97 2.98 16.65
CA LEU A 49 4.28 2.49 16.25
C LEU A 49 5.30 3.60 16.39
N THR A 50 6.53 3.25 16.76
CA THR A 50 7.61 4.21 16.93
C THR A 50 8.84 3.80 16.15
N LYS A 51 9.57 4.79 15.62
CA LYS A 51 10.92 4.64 15.06
C LYS A 51 11.83 5.73 15.58
N ASN A 52 13.10 5.42 15.83
CA ASN A 52 14.07 6.46 16.17
C ASN A 52 14.30 7.34 14.95
N ILE A 53 14.53 8.63 15.17
CA ILE A 53 14.81 9.58 14.09
C ILE A 53 16.13 9.21 13.40
N SER A 54 17.11 8.70 14.15
CA SER A 54 18.37 8.20 13.62
C SER A 54 18.23 7.07 12.58
N ASP A 55 17.15 6.29 12.66
CA ASP A 55 16.89 5.16 11.76
C ASP A 55 16.12 5.57 10.49
N ILE A 56 15.77 6.85 10.37
CA ILE A 56 15.04 7.39 9.21
C ILE A 56 16.06 7.85 8.18
N VAL A 57 16.04 7.20 7.03
CA VAL A 57 16.92 7.55 5.90
C VAL A 57 16.38 8.80 5.20
N ASN A 58 17.31 9.71 4.84
CA ASN A 58 16.97 10.91 4.10
C ASN A 58 16.46 10.59 2.69
N ASN A 59 15.39 11.28 2.28
CA ASN A 59 14.78 11.14 0.97
C ASN A 59 14.39 9.70 0.62
N ASP A 60 13.83 8.95 1.61
CA ASP A 60 13.39 7.58 1.41
C ASP A 60 12.11 7.25 2.19
N TYR A 61 11.51 6.11 1.84
CA TYR A 61 10.36 5.56 2.52
C TYR A 61 10.74 4.83 3.81
N THR A 62 10.27 5.34 4.92
CA THR A 62 10.36 4.64 6.21
C THR A 62 9.16 3.72 6.39
N GLU A 63 9.44 2.45 6.67
CA GLU A 63 8.45 1.40 6.83
C GLU A 63 8.00 1.23 8.29
N PHE A 64 6.68 1.23 8.51
CA PHE A 64 6.01 0.91 9.77
C PHE A 64 5.18 -0.38 9.59
N LYS A 65 5.64 -1.48 10.19
CA LYS A 65 4.93 -2.78 10.14
C LYS A 65 3.73 -2.74 11.07
N THR A 66 2.53 -2.74 10.51
CA THR A 66 1.29 -2.57 11.27
C THR A 66 0.63 -3.90 11.63
N ASN A 67 0.52 -4.84 10.68
CA ASN A 67 -0.20 -6.11 10.83
C ASN A 67 -1.57 -5.95 11.51
N LEU A 68 -2.32 -4.91 11.12
CA LEU A 68 -3.54 -4.46 11.77
C LEU A 68 -4.79 -4.95 11.05
N GLN A 69 -5.74 -5.47 11.80
CA GLN A 69 -7.09 -5.77 11.32
C GLN A 69 -7.92 -4.49 11.22
N LEU A 70 -8.49 -4.23 10.06
CA LEU A 70 -9.33 -3.08 9.76
C LEU A 70 -10.71 -3.54 9.26
N THR A 71 -11.71 -2.68 9.38
CA THR A 71 -13.00 -2.89 8.72
C THR A 71 -12.96 -2.29 7.32
N LYS A 72 -13.18 -3.12 6.29
CA LYS A 72 -13.20 -2.68 4.88
C LYS A 72 -14.20 -1.54 4.68
N LYS A 73 -13.83 -0.53 3.88
CA LYS A 73 -14.60 0.69 3.59
C LYS A 73 -14.78 1.66 4.75
N LYS A 74 -14.26 1.36 5.94
CA LYS A 74 -14.27 2.27 7.10
C LYS A 74 -13.16 3.31 6.99
N GLU A 75 -13.39 4.50 7.56
CA GLU A 75 -12.43 5.60 7.58
C GLU A 75 -11.53 5.55 8.81
N TYR A 76 -10.25 5.75 8.58
CA TYR A 76 -9.19 5.82 9.58
C TYR A 76 -8.32 7.05 9.32
N SER A 77 -7.52 7.42 10.31
CA SER A 77 -6.50 8.45 10.17
C SER A 77 -5.12 7.92 10.54
N ILE A 78 -4.13 8.23 9.72
CA ILE A 78 -2.72 8.14 10.11
C ILE A 78 -2.37 9.47 10.74
N GLN A 79 -1.80 9.44 11.95
CA GLN A 79 -1.26 10.60 12.64
C GLN A 79 0.22 10.39 12.90
N LEU A 80 1.04 11.35 12.49
CA LEU A 80 2.47 11.37 12.72
C LEU A 80 2.80 12.49 13.71
N THR A 81 3.60 12.15 14.72
CA THR A 81 4.13 13.09 15.71
C THR A 81 5.60 12.78 15.98
N THR A 82 6.34 13.77 16.43
CA THR A 82 7.71 13.60 16.94
C THR A 82 7.74 13.74 18.45
N SER A 83 8.66 13.04 19.10
CA SER A 83 8.88 13.13 20.55
C SER A 83 10.37 13.06 20.86
N GLY A 84 10.84 13.98 21.71
CA GLY A 84 12.25 14.03 22.11
C GLY A 84 13.21 14.41 20.98
N ALA A 85 12.71 14.98 19.89
CA ALA A 85 13.56 15.53 18.83
C ALA A 85 14.21 16.81 19.29
N GLU A 86 15.45 17.02 18.90
CA GLU A 86 16.12 18.31 19.06
C GLU A 86 15.46 19.33 18.13
N SER A 87 15.30 20.56 18.63
CA SER A 87 14.69 21.65 17.85
C SER A 87 15.45 21.86 16.52
N GLY A 88 14.71 21.85 15.42
CA GLY A 88 15.26 22.01 14.07
C GLY A 88 15.85 20.73 13.46
N LYS A 89 15.85 19.61 14.19
CA LYS A 89 16.31 18.29 13.68
C LYS A 89 15.17 17.28 13.52
N GLU A 90 13.92 17.74 13.48
CA GLU A 90 12.80 16.86 13.15
C GLU A 90 12.84 16.47 11.68
N PRO A 91 12.50 15.20 11.34
CA PRO A 91 12.41 14.78 9.95
C PRO A 91 11.30 15.54 9.23
N LEU A 92 11.60 16.01 8.03
CA LEU A 92 10.66 16.70 7.17
C LEU A 92 9.69 15.67 6.56
N ILE A 93 8.41 16.01 6.52
CA ILE A 93 7.37 15.17 5.89
C ILE A 93 7.07 15.75 4.52
N PHE A 94 7.24 14.93 3.49
CA PHE A 94 6.94 15.34 2.13
C PHE A 94 5.44 15.35 1.85
N GLN A 95 5.01 16.32 1.06
CA GLN A 95 3.62 16.56 0.69
C GLN A 95 3.50 16.60 -0.83
N TRP A 96 2.47 15.94 -1.37
CA TRP A 96 2.15 15.98 -2.79
C TRP A 96 0.86 16.74 -3.06
N THR A 97 0.79 17.37 -4.23
CA THR A 97 -0.43 18.02 -4.71
C THR A 97 -1.44 17.01 -5.27
N THR A 98 -0.96 15.85 -5.73
CA THR A 98 -1.79 14.80 -6.31
C THR A 98 -2.25 13.81 -5.25
N LYS A 99 -3.53 13.48 -5.24
CA LYS A 99 -4.13 12.52 -4.33
C LYS A 99 -3.72 11.10 -4.71
N GLU A 100 -3.08 10.39 -3.79
CA GLU A 100 -2.88 8.95 -3.94
C GLU A 100 -4.18 8.17 -3.68
N THR A 101 -4.32 7.01 -4.36
CA THR A 101 -5.49 6.14 -4.20
C THR A 101 -5.62 5.62 -2.77
N GLY A 102 -6.78 5.83 -2.17
CA GLY A 102 -7.10 5.35 -0.81
C GLY A 102 -7.09 6.44 0.25
N PHE A 103 -6.50 7.61 -0.01
CA PHE A 103 -6.58 8.74 0.92
C PHE A 103 -7.85 9.57 0.67
N ARG A 104 -8.47 10.02 1.76
CA ARG A 104 -9.62 10.95 1.74
C ARG A 104 -9.30 12.21 2.52
N GLY A 105 -9.84 13.34 2.04
CA GLY A 105 -9.56 14.64 2.64
C GLY A 105 -8.10 15.08 2.45
N LYS A 106 -7.81 16.30 2.79
CA LYS A 106 -6.48 16.90 2.70
C LYS A 106 -5.65 16.58 3.94
N LEU A 107 -4.34 16.71 3.81
CA LEU A 107 -3.40 16.64 4.92
C LEU A 107 -3.73 17.75 5.93
N LYS A 108 -3.67 17.42 7.21
CA LYS A 108 -3.74 18.40 8.30
C LYS A 108 -2.42 18.47 9.03
N ILE A 109 -1.90 19.67 9.22
CA ILE A 109 -0.75 19.96 10.06
C ILE A 109 -1.25 20.83 11.21
N ASN A 110 -1.05 20.37 12.44
CA ASN A 110 -1.55 21.04 13.66
C ASN A 110 -3.04 21.42 13.57
N GLN A 111 -3.86 20.51 12.98
CA GLN A 111 -5.29 20.64 12.71
C GLN A 111 -5.68 21.56 11.54
N GLU A 112 -4.77 22.30 10.95
CA GLU A 112 -5.03 23.12 9.76
C GLU A 112 -4.92 22.30 8.47
N GLU A 113 -5.91 22.43 7.57
CA GLU A 113 -5.89 21.76 6.28
C GLU A 113 -4.86 22.40 5.34
N GLN A 114 -3.95 21.56 4.85
CA GLN A 114 -3.02 21.92 3.80
C GLN A 114 -3.61 21.48 2.44
N GLY A 115 -3.48 22.26 1.39
CA GLY A 115 -3.98 21.89 0.06
C GLY A 115 -3.33 20.65 -0.57
N LYS A 116 -2.65 19.80 0.20
CA LYS A 116 -1.74 18.75 -0.20
C LYS A 116 -2.07 17.42 0.49
N TYR A 117 -1.35 16.37 0.15
CA TYR A 117 -1.49 15.01 0.69
C TYR A 117 -0.15 14.51 1.22
N LEU A 118 -0.20 13.64 2.23
CA LEU A 118 0.98 12.97 2.76
C LEU A 118 1.57 12.01 1.70
N VAL A 119 2.87 12.08 1.47
CA VAL A 119 3.57 11.09 0.64
C VAL A 119 3.72 9.80 1.44
N SER A 120 2.79 8.89 1.23
CA SER A 120 2.76 7.62 1.96
C SER A 120 2.11 6.52 1.13
N LYS A 121 2.43 5.27 1.43
CA LYS A 121 1.90 4.09 0.78
C LYS A 121 1.31 3.13 1.81
N LEU A 122 0.11 2.62 1.53
CA LEU A 122 -0.56 1.61 2.35
C LEU A 122 -0.42 0.25 1.66
N TYR A 123 0.21 -0.70 2.35
CA TYR A 123 0.40 -2.06 1.84
C TYR A 123 -0.54 -3.02 2.53
N TYR A 124 -1.28 -3.75 1.72
CA TYR A 124 -2.15 -4.84 2.14
C TYR A 124 -1.53 -6.17 1.70
N PRO A 125 -1.71 -7.26 2.44
CA PRO A 125 -1.23 -8.56 2.00
C PRO A 125 -1.97 -8.95 0.72
N VAL A 126 -1.25 -9.60 -0.19
CA VAL A 126 -1.86 -10.22 -1.37
C VAL A 126 -2.79 -11.33 -0.86
N THR A 127 -4.04 -11.28 -1.24
CA THR A 127 -5.00 -12.31 -0.85
C THR A 127 -4.62 -13.66 -1.48
N ILE A 128 -4.93 -14.77 -0.79
CA ILE A 128 -4.70 -16.13 -1.32
C ILE A 128 -5.29 -16.26 -2.73
N TYR A 129 -6.44 -15.65 -2.95
CA TYR A 129 -7.11 -15.62 -4.26
C TYR A 129 -6.26 -14.98 -5.37
N GLN A 130 -5.58 -13.87 -5.05
CA GLN A 130 -4.69 -13.18 -6.00
C GLN A 130 -3.42 -14.00 -6.29
N GLN A 131 -2.92 -14.76 -5.31
CA GLN A 131 -1.78 -15.66 -5.51
C GLN A 131 -2.17 -16.82 -6.44
N TRP A 132 -3.31 -17.47 -6.20
CA TRP A 132 -3.80 -18.55 -7.07
C TRP A 132 -4.11 -18.07 -8.47
N ALA A 133 -4.73 -16.90 -8.63
CA ALA A 133 -4.98 -16.32 -9.94
C ALA A 133 -3.68 -16.07 -10.72
N GLY A 134 -2.62 -15.61 -10.06
CA GLY A 134 -1.30 -15.46 -10.66
C GLY A 134 -0.70 -16.81 -11.13
N ILE A 135 -0.81 -17.85 -10.32
CA ILE A 135 -0.35 -19.22 -10.67
C ILE A 135 -1.14 -19.76 -11.86
N CYS A 136 -2.47 -19.65 -11.84
CA CYS A 136 -3.33 -20.08 -12.94
C CYS A 136 -3.00 -19.34 -14.25
N MET A 137 -2.67 -18.04 -14.17
CA MET A 137 -2.24 -17.27 -15.32
C MET A 137 -0.93 -17.77 -15.92
N MET A 138 0.08 -18.03 -15.08
CA MET A 138 1.36 -18.57 -15.54
C MET A 138 1.17 -19.95 -16.19
N MET A 139 0.33 -20.80 -15.61
CA MET A 139 0.00 -22.09 -16.19
C MET A 139 -0.70 -21.96 -17.55
N ALA A 140 -1.67 -21.04 -17.68
CA ALA A 140 -2.35 -20.77 -18.93
C ALA A 140 -1.38 -20.28 -20.02
N LEU A 141 -0.42 -19.42 -19.66
CA LEU A 141 0.62 -18.95 -20.59
C LEU A 141 1.52 -20.10 -21.06
N VAL A 142 1.93 -20.97 -20.15
CA VAL A 142 2.74 -22.16 -20.50
C VAL A 142 1.97 -23.11 -21.43
N LEU A 143 0.69 -23.37 -21.15
CA LEU A 143 -0.16 -24.18 -22.00
C LEU A 143 -0.36 -23.57 -23.39
N LEU A 144 -0.48 -22.25 -23.47
CA LEU A 144 -0.56 -21.52 -24.74
C LEU A 144 0.72 -21.68 -25.56
N LEU A 145 1.88 -21.54 -24.92
CA LEU A 145 3.19 -21.73 -25.58
C LEU A 145 3.35 -23.17 -26.08
N LEU A 146 2.94 -24.17 -25.29
CA LEU A 146 2.96 -25.56 -25.66
C LEU A 146 2.02 -25.85 -26.85
N TRP A 147 0.86 -25.19 -26.90
CA TRP A 147 -0.06 -25.30 -28.03
C TRP A 147 0.59 -24.91 -29.37
N PHE A 148 1.37 -23.83 -29.36
CA PHE A 148 2.03 -23.35 -30.59
C PHE A 148 3.32 -24.10 -30.91
N ALA A 149 4.05 -24.57 -29.88
CA ALA A 149 5.37 -25.19 -30.06
C ALA A 149 5.35 -26.67 -30.37
N LEU A 150 4.31 -27.40 -29.98
CA LEU A 150 4.26 -28.88 -30.16
C LEU A 150 3.42 -29.28 -31.37
N PRO A 151 3.94 -30.16 -32.24
CA PRO A 151 3.16 -30.87 -33.27
C PRO A 151 2.25 -31.89 -32.60
N ALA A 152 1.20 -31.41 -31.93
CA ALA A 152 0.31 -32.27 -31.16
C ALA A 152 -0.88 -32.77 -32.01
N PRO A 153 -1.38 -34.02 -31.77
CA PRO A 153 -2.59 -34.50 -32.36
C PRO A 153 -3.79 -33.58 -32.13
N GLU A 154 -4.73 -33.53 -33.06
CA GLU A 154 -5.94 -32.68 -33.00
C GLU A 154 -6.70 -32.81 -31.65
N MET A 155 -6.78 -34.04 -31.11
CA MET A 155 -7.44 -34.30 -29.82
C MET A 155 -6.77 -33.54 -28.65
N VAL A 156 -5.43 -33.48 -28.63
CA VAL A 156 -4.66 -32.77 -27.59
C VAL A 156 -4.83 -31.28 -27.73
N LYS A 157 -4.81 -30.75 -28.96
CA LYS A 157 -5.09 -29.32 -29.22
C LYS A 157 -6.50 -28.95 -28.78
N LYS A 158 -7.49 -29.78 -29.02
CA LYS A 158 -8.88 -29.54 -28.60
C LYS A 158 -9.01 -29.49 -27.07
N ALA A 159 -8.36 -30.43 -26.36
CA ALA A 159 -8.34 -30.46 -24.90
C ALA A 159 -7.64 -29.21 -24.31
N LEU A 160 -6.47 -28.83 -24.85
CA LEU A 160 -5.76 -27.58 -24.43
C LEU A 160 -6.59 -26.33 -24.69
N GLY A 161 -7.32 -26.27 -25.82
CA GLY A 161 -8.22 -25.16 -26.13
C GLY A 161 -9.35 -24.99 -25.12
N GLN A 162 -9.94 -26.11 -24.67
CA GLN A 162 -10.95 -26.07 -23.63
C GLN A 162 -10.39 -25.53 -22.30
N ILE A 163 -9.20 -26.01 -21.90
CA ILE A 163 -8.54 -25.50 -20.67
C ILE A 163 -8.27 -24.01 -20.77
N LEU A 164 -7.76 -23.51 -21.89
CA LEU A 164 -7.51 -22.09 -22.12
C LEU A 164 -8.79 -21.27 -22.10
N PHE A 165 -9.88 -21.79 -22.65
CA PHE A 165 -11.20 -21.14 -22.64
C PHE A 165 -11.71 -20.90 -21.22
N PHE A 166 -11.53 -21.86 -20.31
CA PHE A 166 -11.90 -21.70 -18.90
C PHE A 166 -10.89 -20.83 -18.11
N ALA A 167 -9.63 -20.80 -18.50
CA ALA A 167 -8.62 -19.98 -17.83
C ALA A 167 -8.70 -18.48 -18.21
N ALA A 168 -9.18 -18.15 -19.41
CA ALA A 168 -9.26 -16.78 -19.90
C ALA A 168 -10.10 -15.82 -19.03
N PRO A 169 -11.30 -16.20 -18.55
CA PRO A 169 -12.09 -15.35 -17.65
C PRO A 169 -11.40 -15.08 -16.31
N LEU A 170 -10.70 -16.11 -15.76
CA LEU A 170 -9.94 -15.96 -14.52
C LEU A 170 -8.76 -15.00 -14.70
N PHE A 171 -8.13 -15.04 -15.87
CA PHE A 171 -7.08 -14.12 -16.26
C PHE A 171 -7.60 -12.68 -16.36
N THR A 172 -8.71 -12.46 -17.06
CA THR A 172 -9.30 -11.12 -17.24
C THR A 172 -9.70 -10.53 -15.89
N PHE A 173 -10.33 -11.33 -15.03
CA PHE A 173 -10.73 -10.90 -13.70
C PHE A 173 -9.51 -10.49 -12.84
N TRP A 174 -8.46 -11.34 -12.82
CA TRP A 174 -7.21 -11.04 -12.09
C TRP A 174 -6.51 -9.80 -12.62
N PHE A 175 -6.44 -9.64 -13.95
CA PHE A 175 -5.82 -8.50 -14.60
C PHE A 175 -6.56 -7.21 -14.25
N VAL A 176 -7.89 -7.19 -14.41
CA VAL A 176 -8.70 -6.02 -14.08
C VAL A 176 -8.54 -5.65 -12.61
N GLU A 177 -8.61 -6.59 -11.68
CA GLU A 177 -8.44 -6.32 -10.25
C GLU A 177 -7.04 -5.78 -9.91
N ARG A 178 -6.02 -6.28 -10.61
CA ARG A 178 -4.62 -5.89 -10.38
C ARG A 178 -4.28 -4.50 -10.94
N PHE A 179 -4.80 -4.16 -12.12
CA PHE A 179 -4.45 -2.94 -12.83
C PHE A 179 -5.41 -1.78 -12.57
N THR A 180 -6.67 -2.03 -12.27
CA THR A 180 -7.60 -0.94 -11.88
C THR A 180 -7.32 -0.36 -10.51
N ASP A 181 -6.68 -1.13 -9.61
CA ASP A 181 -6.24 -0.64 -8.30
C ASP A 181 -4.81 -0.06 -8.31
N ASN A 182 -4.12 -0.09 -9.44
CA ASN A 182 -2.76 0.43 -9.55
C ASN A 182 -2.78 1.92 -9.99
N PRO A 183 -2.22 2.87 -9.21
CA PRO A 183 -2.26 4.30 -9.51
C PRO A 183 -1.55 4.72 -10.80
N ILE A 184 -0.75 3.82 -11.42
CA ILE A 184 -0.04 4.09 -12.68
C ILE A 184 -1.00 4.16 -13.89
N PHE A 185 -2.21 3.60 -13.79
CA PHE A 185 -3.19 3.52 -14.88
C PHE A 185 -4.44 4.40 -14.65
N ARG A 186 -4.35 5.37 -13.74
CA ARG A 186 -5.41 6.39 -13.53
C ARG A 186 -4.91 7.80 -13.74
#